data_902b0599644e9a013268bfac548376cd
#
_entry.id   902b0599644e9a013268bfac548376cd
#
_cell.length_a   1.000
_cell.length_b   1.000
_cell.length_c   1.000
_cell.angle_alpha   90.00
_cell.angle_beta   90.00
_cell.angle_gamma   90.00
#
_symmetry.space_group_name_H-M   'P 1'
#
loop_
_entity.id
_entity.type
_entity.pdbx_description
1 polymer ?
#
loop_
_entity_poly.entity_id
_entity_poly.type
_entity_poly.pdbx_seq_one_letter_code
_entity_poly.pdbx_strand_id
1 'polypeptide(L)'
;MSTRAPVLYIVRGLPGSGKSTVAVGLTELVFSADDHFVGEDGVYRFDRFKLPTAHAACQVNTYNALASGQSVAVANTFTEHWEMQPYLRMVTEFGARLIVVDTFDGGMNDEELSVKNIHGVPLAGIAGMRARWQHDWRSGDARAPWERG
;
A
#
# COMPACT_ATOMS: atom_id res chain seq x y z
N MET A 1 -29.68 12.29 9.30
CA MET A 1 -28.69 11.31 9.66
C MET A 1 -27.30 11.81 9.27
N SER A 2 -26.46 11.97 10.24
CA SER A 2 -25.09 12.45 9.97
C SER A 2 -24.26 11.30 9.44
N THR A 3 -23.77 11.46 8.23
CA THR A 3 -22.80 10.52 7.66
C THR A 3 -21.41 11.10 7.85
N ARG A 4 -20.59 10.40 8.60
CA ARG A 4 -19.19 10.76 8.69
C ARG A 4 -18.51 10.40 7.38
N ALA A 5 -17.60 11.24 6.93
CA ALA A 5 -16.76 10.92 5.81
C ALA A 5 -15.97 9.64 6.12
N PRO A 6 -15.83 8.72 5.16
CA PRO A 6 -14.98 7.56 5.38
C PRO A 6 -13.52 7.99 5.51
N VAL A 7 -12.71 7.15 6.15
CA VAL A 7 -11.27 7.38 6.29
C VAL A 7 -10.54 6.40 5.39
N LEU A 8 -9.63 6.92 4.59
CA LEU A 8 -8.65 6.11 3.89
C LEU A 8 -7.33 6.16 4.66
N TYR A 9 -6.92 5.01 5.17
CA TYR A 9 -5.61 4.85 5.78
C TYR A 9 -4.65 4.29 4.73
N ILE A 10 -3.62 5.04 4.41
CA ILE A 10 -2.50 4.52 3.61
C ILE A 10 -1.41 4.10 4.58
N VAL A 11 -1.15 2.80 4.64
CA VAL A 11 -0.09 2.24 5.48
C VAL A 11 1.06 1.87 4.56
N ARG A 12 2.13 2.65 4.63
CA ARG A 12 3.29 2.49 3.75
C ARG A 12 4.50 2.01 4.53
N GLY A 13 5.35 1.24 3.88
CA GLY A 13 6.57 0.72 4.51
C GLY A 13 7.26 -0.33 3.65
N LEU A 14 8.52 -0.57 3.93
CA LEU A 14 9.30 -1.62 3.27
C LEU A 14 8.76 -3.00 3.63
N PRO A 15 9.00 -4.02 2.79
CA PRO A 15 8.62 -5.39 3.13
C PRO A 15 9.17 -5.80 4.50
N GLY A 16 8.35 -6.39 5.33
CA GLY A 16 8.74 -6.80 6.69
C GLY A 16 8.68 -5.72 7.76
N SER A 17 8.30 -4.49 7.41
CA SER A 17 8.29 -3.35 8.35
C SER A 17 7.12 -3.34 9.33
N GLY A 18 6.16 -4.27 9.20
CA GLY A 18 5.02 -4.36 10.11
C GLY A 18 3.74 -3.69 9.61
N LYS A 19 3.65 -3.36 8.32
CA LYS A 19 2.47 -2.69 7.74
C LYS A 19 1.16 -3.42 8.02
N SER A 20 1.12 -4.72 7.79
CA SER A 20 -0.12 -5.49 7.94
C SER A 20 -0.60 -5.49 9.38
N THR A 21 0.30 -5.63 10.34
CA THR A 21 -0.02 -5.57 11.77
C THR A 21 -0.62 -4.23 12.15
N VAL A 22 -0.04 -3.14 11.64
CA VAL A 22 -0.56 -1.79 11.89
C VAL A 22 -1.94 -1.63 11.24
N ALA A 23 -2.07 -2.04 9.98
CA ALA A 23 -3.30 -1.85 9.22
C ALA A 23 -4.51 -2.52 9.86
N VAL A 24 -4.36 -3.76 10.34
CA VAL A 24 -5.47 -4.50 10.97
C VAL A 24 -5.91 -3.88 12.28
N GLY A 25 -5.07 -3.07 12.91
CA GLY A 25 -5.41 -2.32 14.12
C GLY A 25 -6.14 -1.00 13.84
N LEU A 26 -6.16 -0.54 12.60
CA LEU A 26 -6.76 0.75 12.24
C LEU A 26 -8.23 0.63 11.85
N THR A 27 -8.58 -0.40 11.11
CA THR A 27 -9.95 -0.62 10.62
C THR A 27 -10.13 -2.09 10.25
N GLU A 28 -11.39 -2.52 10.16
CA GLU A 28 -11.71 -3.92 9.82
C GLU A 28 -11.41 -4.26 8.37
N LEU A 29 -11.53 -3.28 7.46
CA LEU A 29 -11.38 -3.51 6.04
C LEU A 29 -9.96 -3.12 5.61
N VAL A 30 -9.16 -4.12 5.28
CA VAL A 30 -7.76 -3.94 4.88
C VAL A 30 -7.52 -4.59 3.54
N PHE A 31 -6.94 -3.85 2.61
CA PHE A 31 -6.54 -4.35 1.30
C PHE A 31 -5.05 -4.18 1.06
N SER A 32 -4.50 -5.08 0.27
CA SER A 32 -3.12 -5.04 -0.21
C SER A 32 -3.06 -5.62 -1.61
N ALA A 33 -2.11 -5.18 -2.42
CA ALA A 33 -1.88 -5.80 -3.73
C ALA A 33 -1.51 -7.28 -3.58
N ASP A 34 -0.84 -7.65 -2.50
CA ASP A 34 -0.47 -9.04 -2.24
C ASP A 34 -1.66 -9.97 -2.07
N ASP A 35 -2.82 -9.45 -1.71
CA ASP A 35 -4.06 -10.26 -1.59
C ASP A 35 -4.40 -10.98 -2.90
N HIS A 36 -4.06 -10.38 -4.03
CA HIS A 36 -4.32 -10.95 -5.35
C HIS A 36 -3.59 -12.27 -5.57
N PHE A 37 -2.47 -12.47 -4.88
CA PHE A 37 -1.63 -13.65 -5.03
C PHE A 37 -1.99 -14.78 -4.07
N VAL A 38 -2.94 -14.55 -3.18
CA VAL A 38 -3.45 -15.58 -2.27
C VAL A 38 -4.61 -16.30 -2.96
N GLY A 39 -4.45 -17.61 -3.19
CA GLY A 39 -5.48 -18.43 -3.81
C GLY A 39 -6.58 -18.82 -2.82
N GLU A 40 -7.61 -19.50 -3.32
CA GLU A 40 -8.71 -20.02 -2.50
C GLU A 40 -8.22 -21.02 -1.44
N ASP A 41 -7.07 -21.66 -1.70
CA ASP A 41 -6.41 -22.57 -0.76
C ASP A 41 -5.61 -21.85 0.32
N GLY A 42 -5.58 -20.51 0.31
CA GLY A 42 -4.83 -19.70 1.25
C GLY A 42 -3.33 -19.64 0.99
N VAL A 43 -2.87 -20.20 -0.14
CA VAL A 43 -1.45 -20.23 -0.48
C VAL A 43 -1.05 -18.99 -1.29
N TYR A 44 0.02 -18.35 -0.86
CA TYR A 44 0.59 -17.19 -1.56
C TYR A 44 1.48 -17.66 -2.72
N ARG A 45 1.15 -17.18 -3.94
CA ARG A 45 1.91 -17.51 -5.16
C ARG A 45 2.19 -16.23 -5.93
N PHE A 46 3.34 -15.62 -5.66
CA PHE A 46 3.74 -14.38 -6.31
C PHE A 46 4.06 -14.61 -7.80
N ASP A 47 3.55 -13.71 -8.64
CA ASP A 47 3.86 -13.65 -10.07
C ASP A 47 4.05 -12.19 -10.46
N ARG A 48 5.31 -11.81 -10.73
CA ARG A 48 5.66 -10.41 -11.04
C ARG A 48 4.94 -9.87 -12.28
N PHE A 49 4.57 -10.74 -13.22
CA PHE A 49 3.86 -10.33 -14.42
C PHE A 49 2.41 -9.92 -14.13
N LYS A 50 1.88 -10.34 -12.99
CA LYS A 50 0.53 -9.99 -12.53
C LYS A 50 0.52 -8.81 -11.56
N LEU A 51 1.66 -8.19 -11.27
CA LEU A 51 1.72 -7.04 -10.37
C LEU A 51 0.81 -5.89 -10.79
N PRO A 52 0.78 -5.47 -12.08
CA PRO A 52 -0.16 -4.41 -12.48
C PRO A 52 -1.61 -4.78 -12.22
N THR A 53 -1.99 -6.04 -12.47
CA THR A 53 -3.33 -6.55 -12.20
C THR A 53 -3.62 -6.56 -10.70
N ALA A 54 -2.65 -6.96 -9.88
CA ALA A 54 -2.77 -6.99 -8.43
C ALA A 54 -3.01 -5.57 -7.86
N HIS A 55 -2.27 -4.58 -8.33
CA HIS A 55 -2.46 -3.20 -7.93
C HIS A 55 -3.80 -2.64 -8.42
N ALA A 56 -4.21 -2.97 -9.63
CA ALA A 56 -5.51 -2.57 -10.17
C ALA A 56 -6.65 -3.15 -9.33
N ALA A 57 -6.57 -4.42 -8.95
CA ALA A 57 -7.57 -5.06 -8.09
C ALA A 57 -7.65 -4.40 -6.72
N CYS A 58 -6.51 -4.07 -6.12
CA CYS A 58 -6.45 -3.36 -4.85
C CYS A 58 -7.12 -1.99 -4.96
N GLN A 59 -6.86 -1.25 -6.04
CA GLN A 59 -7.48 0.04 -6.29
C GLN A 59 -8.99 -0.06 -6.45
N VAL A 60 -9.47 -1.04 -7.21
CA VAL A 60 -10.92 -1.26 -7.41
C VAL A 60 -11.60 -1.58 -6.08
N ASN A 61 -11.03 -2.46 -5.28
CA ASN A 61 -11.59 -2.83 -3.99
C ASN A 61 -11.66 -1.62 -3.04
N THR A 62 -10.62 -0.80 -3.04
CA THR A 62 -10.57 0.41 -2.23
C THR A 62 -11.61 1.43 -2.70
N TYR A 63 -11.70 1.65 -4.00
CA TYR A 63 -12.68 2.54 -4.62
C TYR A 63 -14.10 2.15 -4.21
N ASN A 64 -14.44 0.87 -4.35
CA ASN A 64 -15.78 0.37 -4.03
C ASN A 64 -16.10 0.53 -2.53
N ALA A 65 -15.13 0.31 -1.65
CA ALA A 65 -15.32 0.49 -0.22
C ALA A 65 -15.62 1.95 0.11
N LEU A 66 -14.81 2.87 -0.43
CA LEU A 66 -15.02 4.31 -0.19
C LEU A 66 -16.34 4.80 -0.81
N ALA A 67 -16.68 4.31 -1.99
CA ALA A 67 -17.95 4.65 -2.66
C ALA A 67 -19.16 4.23 -1.82
N SER A 68 -19.06 3.15 -1.05
CA SER A 68 -20.11 2.69 -0.15
C SER A 68 -20.04 3.34 1.23
N GLY A 69 -19.14 4.28 1.44
CA GLY A 69 -18.98 4.99 2.71
C GLY A 69 -18.20 4.26 3.78
N GLN A 70 -17.50 3.20 3.41
CA GLN A 70 -16.70 2.41 4.35
C GLN A 70 -15.27 2.95 4.47
N SER A 71 -14.78 3.02 5.69
CA SER A 71 -13.36 3.29 5.93
C SER A 71 -12.54 2.06 5.57
N VAL A 72 -11.34 2.28 5.06
CA VAL A 72 -10.48 1.22 4.55
C VAL A 72 -9.01 1.56 4.76
N ALA A 73 -8.20 0.55 5.02
CA ALA A 73 -6.75 0.66 5.07
C ALA A 73 -6.14 -0.07 3.87
N VAL A 74 -5.17 0.56 3.24
CA VAL A 74 -4.40 -0.04 2.15
C VAL A 74 -2.95 -0.15 2.59
N ALA A 75 -2.45 -1.38 2.66
CA ALA A 75 -1.09 -1.68 3.11
C ALA A 75 -0.26 -2.16 1.92
N ASN A 76 0.53 -1.26 1.36
CA ASN A 76 1.46 -1.53 0.26
C ASN A 76 2.78 -0.80 0.57
N THR A 77 3.82 -1.06 -0.20
CA THR A 77 5.12 -0.43 0.03
C THR A 77 5.05 1.09 -0.15
N PHE A 78 4.38 1.57 -1.20
CA PHE A 78 4.22 2.99 -1.47
C PHE A 78 5.54 3.77 -1.31
N THR A 79 6.58 3.33 -2.01
CA THR A 79 7.91 3.93 -1.89
C THR A 79 7.95 5.38 -2.35
N GLU A 80 7.12 5.73 -3.32
CA GLU A 80 7.10 7.05 -3.95
C GLU A 80 5.69 7.60 -4.09
N HIS A 81 5.59 8.91 -4.25
CA HIS A 81 4.31 9.61 -4.36
C HIS A 81 3.42 9.08 -5.49
N TRP A 82 4.02 8.78 -6.66
CA TRP A 82 3.22 8.32 -7.80
C TRP A 82 2.45 7.02 -7.50
N GLU A 83 2.99 6.17 -6.63
CA GLU A 83 2.32 4.93 -6.24
C GLU A 83 1.07 5.20 -5.39
N MET A 84 1.07 6.31 -4.67
CA MET A 84 -0.06 6.73 -3.83
C MET A 84 -1.14 7.48 -4.62
N GLN A 85 -0.79 8.04 -5.77
CA GLN A 85 -1.64 8.97 -6.52
C GLN A 85 -3.05 8.45 -6.82
N PRO A 86 -3.26 7.19 -7.26
CA PRO A 86 -4.61 6.68 -7.49
C PRO A 86 -5.50 6.77 -6.25
N TYR A 87 -4.92 6.52 -5.08
CA TYR A 87 -5.64 6.56 -3.79
C TYR A 87 -5.90 7.99 -3.34
N LEU A 88 -4.98 8.90 -3.59
CA LEU A 88 -5.16 10.32 -3.28
C LEU A 88 -6.31 10.92 -4.10
N ARG A 89 -6.46 10.48 -5.36
CA ARG A 89 -7.60 10.87 -6.19
C ARG A 89 -8.93 10.39 -5.60
N MET A 90 -8.96 9.19 -5.02
CA MET A 90 -10.16 8.66 -4.37
C MET A 90 -10.55 9.51 -3.15
N VAL A 91 -9.56 9.97 -2.39
CA VAL A 91 -9.80 10.86 -1.24
C VAL A 91 -10.55 12.11 -1.70
N THR A 92 -10.11 12.72 -2.78
CA THR A 92 -10.75 13.91 -3.34
C THR A 92 -12.15 13.59 -3.88
N GLU A 93 -12.28 12.50 -4.62
CA GLU A 93 -13.55 12.11 -5.25
C GLU A 93 -14.65 11.85 -4.23
N PHE A 94 -14.33 11.16 -3.15
CA PHE A 94 -15.34 10.76 -2.15
C PHE A 94 -15.39 11.67 -0.93
N GLY A 95 -14.58 12.72 -0.90
CA GLY A 95 -14.50 13.57 0.28
C GLY A 95 -14.04 12.81 1.52
N ALA A 96 -13.21 11.81 1.34
CA ALA A 96 -12.69 10.99 2.43
C ALA A 96 -11.64 11.76 3.23
N ARG A 97 -11.43 11.33 4.47
CA ARG A 97 -10.27 11.78 5.26
C ARG A 97 -9.10 10.89 4.93
N LEU A 98 -7.91 11.48 4.79
CA LEU A 98 -6.68 10.74 4.54
C LEU A 98 -5.83 10.70 5.80
N ILE A 99 -5.42 9.50 6.19
CA ILE A 99 -4.43 9.29 7.24
C ILE A 99 -3.33 8.40 6.66
N VAL A 100 -2.11 8.92 6.62
CA VAL A 100 -0.93 8.17 6.15
C VAL A 100 -0.15 7.70 7.36
N VAL A 101 0.05 6.39 7.45
CA VAL A 101 0.87 5.77 8.49
C VAL A 101 2.12 5.23 7.83
N ASP A 102 3.26 5.70 8.26
CA ASP A 102 4.55 5.36 7.67
C ASP A 102 5.33 4.47 8.65
N THR A 103 5.46 3.19 8.31
CA THR A 103 6.28 2.27 9.11
C THR A 103 7.73 2.26 8.64
N PHE A 104 7.99 2.76 7.44
CA PHE A 104 9.29 2.79 6.77
C PHE A 104 10.02 1.45 6.89
N ASP A 105 11.07 1.37 7.70
CA ASP A 105 11.83 0.14 7.90
C ASP A 105 11.54 -0.54 9.25
N GLY A 106 10.62 0.00 10.03
CA GLY A 106 10.31 -0.53 11.36
C GLY A 106 11.50 -0.50 12.33
N GLY A 107 12.53 0.30 12.03
CA GLY A 107 13.75 0.34 12.81
C GLY A 107 14.74 -0.79 12.49
N MET A 108 14.54 -1.48 11.36
CA MET A 108 15.33 -2.66 10.96
C MET A 108 16.23 -2.35 9.77
N ASN A 109 17.36 -3.07 9.69
CA ASN A 109 18.19 -3.03 8.50
C ASN A 109 17.61 -3.97 7.42
N ASP A 110 18.22 -3.97 6.22
CA ASP A 110 17.69 -4.74 5.09
C ASP A 110 17.71 -6.24 5.35
N GLU A 111 18.73 -6.75 6.02
CA GLU A 111 18.85 -8.16 6.39
C GLU A 111 17.73 -8.58 7.34
N GLU A 112 17.46 -7.77 8.34
CA GLU A 112 16.37 -8.01 9.28
C GLU A 112 15.01 -7.99 8.59
N LEU A 113 14.80 -7.02 7.68
CA LEU A 113 13.58 -6.93 6.88
C LEU A 113 13.42 -8.16 5.99
N SER A 114 14.52 -8.64 5.38
CA SER A 114 14.45 -9.81 4.50
C SER A 114 14.04 -11.08 5.24
N VAL A 115 14.41 -11.20 6.51
CA VAL A 115 13.98 -12.31 7.37
C VAL A 115 12.52 -12.15 7.79
N LYS A 116 12.10 -10.94 8.10
CA LYS A 116 10.75 -10.64 8.61
C LYS A 116 9.67 -10.70 7.54
N ASN A 117 9.98 -10.37 6.28
CA ASN A 117 8.93 -10.31 5.27
C ASN A 117 8.43 -11.71 4.91
N ILE A 118 7.11 -11.82 4.78
CA ILE A 118 6.43 -13.10 4.54
C ILE A 118 6.19 -13.37 3.06
N HIS A 119 6.52 -12.41 2.18
CA HIS A 119 6.25 -12.50 0.75
C HIS A 119 7.49 -12.88 -0.07
N GLY A 120 8.60 -13.18 0.60
CA GLY A 120 9.81 -13.66 -0.08
C GLY A 120 10.54 -12.60 -0.89
N VAL A 121 10.38 -11.31 -0.57
CA VAL A 121 11.10 -10.24 -1.26
C VAL A 121 12.58 -10.37 -0.96
N PRO A 122 13.47 -10.48 -1.99
CA PRO A 122 14.89 -10.65 -1.76
C PRO A 122 15.55 -9.39 -1.22
N LEU A 123 16.72 -9.56 -0.58
CA LEU A 123 17.49 -8.46 0.00
C LEU A 123 17.73 -7.32 -1.01
N ALA A 124 18.10 -7.67 -2.25
CA ALA A 124 18.35 -6.67 -3.29
C ALA A 124 17.09 -5.84 -3.60
N GLY A 125 15.91 -6.46 -3.57
CA GLY A 125 14.64 -5.76 -3.78
C GLY A 125 14.36 -4.78 -2.65
N ILE A 126 14.60 -5.18 -1.41
CA ILE A 126 14.42 -4.32 -0.24
C ILE A 126 15.40 -3.14 -0.29
N ALA A 127 16.67 -3.40 -0.60
CA ALA A 127 17.69 -2.35 -0.73
C ALA A 127 17.32 -1.33 -1.82
N GLY A 128 16.80 -1.80 -2.96
CA GLY A 128 16.33 -0.93 -4.03
C GLY A 128 15.16 -0.05 -3.61
N MET A 129 14.19 -0.61 -2.87
CA MET A 129 13.05 0.14 -2.36
C MET A 129 13.51 1.19 -1.34
N ARG A 130 14.45 0.85 -0.45
CA ARG A 130 15.02 1.81 0.51
C ARG A 130 15.72 2.96 -0.22
N ALA A 131 16.45 2.65 -1.28
CA ALA A 131 17.20 3.66 -2.03
C ALA A 131 16.29 4.69 -2.71
N ARG A 132 15.10 4.29 -3.16
CA ARG A 132 14.14 5.20 -3.81
C ARG A 132 13.05 5.71 -2.89
N TRP A 133 13.11 5.38 -1.60
CA TRP A 133 12.08 5.75 -0.62
C TRP A 133 11.97 7.26 -0.47
N GLN A 134 10.77 7.78 -0.63
CA GLN A 134 10.47 9.21 -0.43
C GLN A 134 9.88 9.40 0.96
N HIS A 135 10.70 9.90 1.89
CA HIS A 135 10.21 10.27 3.23
C HIS A 135 9.20 11.40 3.13
N ASP A 136 9.53 12.43 2.33
CA ASP A 136 8.59 13.49 2.00
C ASP A 136 7.89 13.15 0.68
N TRP A 137 6.96 12.21 0.77
CA TRP A 137 6.25 11.71 -0.41
C TRP A 137 5.42 12.79 -1.09
N ARG A 138 4.96 13.82 -0.34
CA ARG A 138 4.13 14.89 -0.90
C ARG A 138 4.86 15.71 -1.94
N SER A 139 6.17 15.84 -1.85
CA SER A 139 6.97 16.59 -2.82
C SER A 139 7.37 15.76 -4.04
N GLY A 140 7.03 14.47 -4.08
CA GLY A 140 7.38 13.57 -5.16
C GLY A 140 6.59 13.83 -6.44
N ASP A 141 7.12 13.36 -7.57
CA ASP A 141 6.44 13.45 -8.86
C ASP A 141 5.19 12.57 -8.86
N ALA A 142 4.06 13.16 -9.18
CA ALA A 142 2.77 12.44 -9.21
C ALA A 142 2.64 11.51 -10.42
N ARG A 143 3.49 11.68 -11.43
CA ARG A 143 3.46 10.86 -12.64
C ARG A 143 4.22 9.57 -12.43
N ALA A 144 3.69 8.45 -12.94
CA ALA A 144 4.41 7.19 -12.96
C ALA A 144 5.72 7.34 -13.78
N PRO A 145 6.77 6.57 -13.45
CA PRO A 145 8.06 6.69 -14.15
C PRO A 145 7.97 6.60 -15.66
N TRP A 146 7.10 5.76 -16.18
CA TRP A 146 6.90 5.60 -17.64
C TRP A 146 6.15 6.76 -18.27
N GLU A 147 5.58 7.67 -17.51
CA GLU A 147 4.89 8.87 -17.97
C GLU A 147 5.80 10.09 -17.99
N ARG A 148 7.01 9.96 -17.44
CA ARG A 148 7.99 11.04 -17.38
C ARG A 148 8.80 11.03 -18.67
N GLY A 149 8.48 11.89 -19.55
CA GLY A 149 9.01 11.99 -20.87
C GLY A 149 10.52 11.88 -21.06
#